data_7e9e90023d42180eb71abfd47c2cb4e0
#
_entry.id   7e9e90023d42180eb71abfd47c2cb4e0
#
_cell.length_a   1.000
_cell.length_b   1.000
_cell.length_c   1.000
_cell.angle_alpha   90.00
_cell.angle_beta   90.00
_cell.angle_gamma   90.00
#
_symmetry.space_group_name_H-M   'P 1'
#
loop_
_entity.id
_entity.type
_entity.pdbx_description
1 polymer ?
#
loop_
_entity_poly.entity_id
_entity_poly.type
_entity_poly.pdbx_seq_one_letter_code
_entity_poly.pdbx_strand_id
1 'polypeptide(L)'
;SDESIYAIGDAIEFRHPITGKPWLNYLAGPANRQGRIVADNILGAHIPYEGAIGTSIAKVFDMTVASTGLPGKRLRQAEINYMSSTIHPASHAGYYPDAMPMSIKITFDPKTGKLYGGQIVGYDGVDKRIDEIALVIKHEGTVYDLMKVEQAYAPPFSSAKDPVAVAGYVAENIITGKVQPVYWRQLRDIELENNFLLDVRTHDEFSLNTLPGAVNIPLDELRDRLDELPKDKMIYTFCAVGLRGYLAYRILIQHGFEKVRNLSGGLKTYRAATAPIILREDNDNEIKEAPAQPKASIQQPTPTVSPVEAVKTIRVDACGLQCPGPILKMKKTMDTLASGDRVEITSTDPGFPRDAAAWCNSTGNQLISKEATGGKSVVVIEKGEPKSCNIVTSCEGKGKTFIMFSDDLDKALATFVLANGAAATGQKVTIFFTFWGLNVIKKLHKPNVEKDIFGKMFGMMLPSSSRKLKLSKMSMGGIGGKMMRYIMNRKGIDSLESLRQQALENGVEFIACQMSMDVMGVKQEELLDEVTIGGVATYMERADNANINLFI
;
A
#
# COMPACT_ATOMS: atom_id res chain seq x y z
N SER A 1 -15.61 -43.18 21.03
CA SER A 1 -16.39 -42.39 20.07
C SER A 1 -17.40 -43.30 19.40
N ASP A 2 -18.57 -42.80 19.11
CA ASP A 2 -19.63 -43.51 18.41
C ASP A 2 -19.32 -43.46 16.91
N GLU A 3 -19.32 -44.60 16.24
CA GLU A 3 -19.01 -44.72 14.81
C GLU A 3 -20.04 -44.05 13.89
N SER A 4 -21.23 -43.76 14.44
CA SER A 4 -22.31 -43.08 13.72
C SER A 4 -22.24 -41.55 13.80
N ILE A 5 -21.29 -41.00 14.55
CA ILE A 5 -21.15 -39.55 14.76
C ILE A 5 -19.94 -39.00 13.98
N TYR A 6 -20.21 -38.09 13.07
CA TYR A 6 -19.20 -37.37 12.30
C TYR A 6 -19.09 -35.93 12.77
N ALA A 7 -17.87 -35.39 12.81
CA ALA A 7 -17.60 -33.98 13.08
C ALA A 7 -16.69 -33.40 11.99
N ILE A 8 -16.91 -32.17 11.59
CA ILE A 8 -16.15 -31.47 10.54
C ILE A 8 -15.91 -29.99 10.86
N GLY A 9 -15.09 -29.38 10.10
CA GLY A 9 -14.80 -27.94 10.17
C GLY A 9 -13.97 -27.57 11.38
N ASP A 10 -14.27 -26.43 11.97
CA ASP A 10 -13.52 -25.83 13.07
C ASP A 10 -13.61 -26.61 14.37
N ALA A 11 -14.59 -27.56 14.45
CA ALA A 11 -14.84 -28.40 15.63
C ALA A 11 -13.89 -29.60 15.77
N ILE A 12 -13.06 -29.87 14.74
CA ILE A 12 -12.21 -31.07 14.76
C ILE A 12 -10.72 -30.74 14.88
N GLU A 13 -10.03 -31.58 15.60
CA GLU A 13 -8.57 -31.67 15.61
C GLU A 13 -8.14 -32.81 14.67
N PHE A 14 -7.06 -32.58 13.91
CA PHE A 14 -6.45 -33.60 13.06
C PHE A 14 -4.92 -33.56 13.17
N ARG A 15 -4.26 -34.58 12.66
CA ARG A 15 -2.79 -34.58 12.61
C ARG A 15 -2.29 -33.69 11.50
N HIS A 16 -1.43 -32.71 11.86
CA HIS A 16 -0.82 -31.83 10.86
C HIS A 16 0.10 -32.63 9.93
N PRO A 17 -0.05 -32.54 8.59
CA PRO A 17 0.70 -33.39 7.65
C PRO A 17 2.23 -33.29 7.76
N ILE A 18 2.78 -32.13 8.16
CA ILE A 18 4.23 -31.93 8.29
C ILE A 18 4.76 -32.41 9.65
N THR A 19 4.05 -32.15 10.74
CA THR A 19 4.56 -32.41 12.11
C THR A 19 4.03 -33.68 12.73
N GLY A 20 2.95 -34.25 12.21
CA GLY A 20 2.23 -35.35 12.82
C GLY A 20 1.54 -35.01 14.15
N LYS A 21 1.69 -33.79 14.66
CA LYS A 21 1.13 -33.32 15.93
C LYS A 21 -0.34 -32.90 15.77
N PRO A 22 -1.14 -32.90 16.86
CA PRO A 22 -2.51 -32.38 16.86
C PRO A 22 -2.54 -30.93 16.34
N TRP A 23 -3.55 -30.63 15.51
CA TRP A 23 -3.69 -29.35 14.85
C TRP A 23 -5.15 -28.95 14.64
N LEU A 24 -5.44 -27.67 14.81
CA LEU A 24 -6.72 -27.04 14.50
C LEU A 24 -6.54 -26.11 13.30
N ASN A 25 -7.51 -26.11 12.39
CA ASN A 25 -7.44 -25.31 11.16
C ASN A 25 -8.79 -24.69 10.81
N TYR A 26 -8.94 -23.42 11.09
CA TYR A 26 -10.16 -22.64 10.95
C TYR A 26 -10.29 -22.03 9.54
N LEU A 27 -10.38 -22.90 8.50
CA LEU A 27 -10.43 -22.48 7.10
C LEU A 27 -11.57 -23.18 6.36
N ALA A 28 -12.32 -22.40 5.58
CA ALA A 28 -13.50 -22.87 4.85
C ALA A 28 -13.18 -23.94 3.78
N GLY A 29 -12.02 -23.85 3.09
CA GLY A 29 -11.63 -24.83 2.08
C GLY A 29 -11.50 -26.25 2.62
N PRO A 30 -10.70 -26.49 3.68
CA PRO A 30 -10.65 -27.77 4.38
C PRO A 30 -12.01 -28.24 4.89
N ALA A 31 -12.80 -27.38 5.52
CA ALA A 31 -14.13 -27.71 6.03
C ALA A 31 -15.08 -28.24 4.94
N ASN A 32 -15.07 -27.57 3.76
CA ASN A 32 -15.87 -28.02 2.61
C ASN A 32 -15.43 -29.39 2.08
N ARG A 33 -14.11 -29.65 2.01
CA ARG A 33 -13.63 -31.01 1.63
C ARG A 33 -14.05 -32.08 2.63
N GLN A 34 -13.97 -31.76 3.92
CA GLN A 34 -14.45 -32.67 4.98
C GLN A 34 -15.94 -32.96 4.85
N GLY A 35 -16.75 -31.92 4.55
CA GLY A 35 -18.19 -32.10 4.32
C GLY A 35 -18.50 -33.09 3.19
N ARG A 36 -17.75 -32.99 2.08
CA ARG A 36 -17.87 -33.96 0.98
C ARG A 36 -17.46 -35.37 1.40
N ILE A 37 -16.31 -35.53 2.06
CA ILE A 37 -15.83 -36.83 2.55
C ILE A 37 -16.85 -37.47 3.48
N VAL A 38 -17.46 -36.72 4.42
CA VAL A 38 -18.47 -37.23 5.34
C VAL A 38 -19.73 -37.65 4.58
N ALA A 39 -20.19 -36.88 3.60
CA ALA A 39 -21.33 -37.26 2.79
C ALA A 39 -21.10 -38.59 2.06
N ASP A 40 -19.93 -38.77 1.46
CA ASP A 40 -19.57 -40.01 0.78
C ASP A 40 -19.43 -41.20 1.79
N ASN A 41 -18.84 -40.95 2.97
CA ASN A 41 -18.63 -41.95 4.00
C ASN A 41 -19.96 -42.43 4.65
N ILE A 42 -20.92 -41.55 4.83
CA ILE A 42 -22.28 -41.91 5.29
C ILE A 42 -22.95 -42.91 4.31
N LEU A 43 -22.61 -42.82 3.03
CA LEU A 43 -23.11 -43.69 1.98
C LEU A 43 -22.23 -44.93 1.74
N GLY A 44 -21.29 -45.22 2.64
CA GLY A 44 -20.47 -46.43 2.63
C GLY A 44 -19.09 -46.30 2.00
N ALA A 45 -18.66 -45.11 1.61
CA ALA A 45 -17.27 -44.88 1.27
C ALA A 45 -16.39 -44.88 2.53
N HIS A 46 -15.11 -45.17 2.41
CA HIS A 46 -14.15 -45.13 3.53
C HIS A 46 -12.98 -44.23 3.18
N ILE A 47 -13.28 -42.96 2.93
CA ILE A 47 -12.29 -41.93 2.52
C ILE A 47 -11.70 -41.29 3.79
N PRO A 48 -10.39 -41.43 4.05
CA PRO A 48 -9.76 -40.76 5.17
C PRO A 48 -9.56 -39.26 4.88
N TYR A 49 -9.57 -38.44 5.94
CA TYR A 49 -9.14 -37.04 5.83
C TYR A 49 -7.64 -36.92 6.07
N GLU A 50 -6.90 -36.49 5.05
CA GLU A 50 -5.43 -36.41 5.08
C GLU A 50 -4.90 -35.18 5.85
N GLY A 51 -5.77 -34.34 6.39
CA GLY A 51 -5.40 -33.09 7.05
C GLY A 51 -5.25 -31.91 6.08
N ALA A 52 -4.80 -30.79 6.62
CA ALA A 52 -4.57 -29.56 5.90
C ALA A 52 -3.27 -28.89 6.37
N ILE A 53 -2.58 -28.22 5.45
CA ILE A 53 -1.31 -27.50 5.73
C ILE A 53 -1.53 -26.03 6.11
N GLY A 54 -2.77 -25.53 6.10
CA GLY A 54 -3.11 -24.19 6.56
C GLY A 54 -2.81 -23.10 5.52
N THR A 55 -3.15 -23.33 4.25
CA THR A 55 -3.02 -22.30 3.21
C THR A 55 -4.08 -21.23 3.36
N SER A 56 -3.66 -19.98 3.54
CA SER A 56 -4.53 -18.83 3.79
C SER A 56 -4.07 -17.60 3.04
N ILE A 57 -5.02 -16.74 2.70
CA ILE A 57 -4.79 -15.48 2.01
C ILE A 57 -5.73 -14.41 2.56
N ALA A 58 -5.23 -13.19 2.69
CA ALA A 58 -6.00 -12.03 3.10
C ALA A 58 -5.61 -10.80 2.29
N LYS A 59 -6.58 -9.94 2.03
CA LYS A 59 -6.34 -8.61 1.46
C LYS A 59 -6.38 -7.57 2.57
N VAL A 60 -5.31 -6.78 2.68
CA VAL A 60 -5.16 -5.69 3.65
C VAL A 60 -4.99 -4.41 2.85
N PHE A 61 -6.07 -3.64 2.70
CA PHE A 61 -6.17 -2.55 1.71
C PHE A 61 -5.83 -3.07 0.31
N ASP A 62 -4.83 -2.51 -0.36
CA ASP A 62 -4.39 -2.96 -1.68
C ASP A 62 -3.35 -4.08 -1.63
N MET A 63 -2.81 -4.37 -0.44
CA MET A 63 -1.80 -5.40 -0.24
C MET A 63 -2.45 -6.76 0.01
N THR A 64 -1.88 -7.79 -0.59
CA THR A 64 -2.26 -9.19 -0.38
C THR A 64 -1.20 -9.89 0.46
N VAL A 65 -1.62 -10.59 1.50
CA VAL A 65 -0.78 -11.39 2.39
C VAL A 65 -1.24 -12.84 2.34
N ALA A 66 -0.33 -13.75 2.06
CA ALA A 66 -0.64 -15.17 1.99
C ALA A 66 0.40 -16.02 2.71
N SER A 67 -0.03 -17.16 3.24
CA SER A 67 0.84 -18.13 3.89
C SER A 67 0.37 -19.56 3.69
N THR A 68 1.32 -20.50 3.67
CA THR A 68 1.05 -21.93 3.59
C THR A 68 2.09 -22.70 4.38
N GLY A 69 1.73 -23.85 4.93
CA GLY A 69 2.61 -24.71 5.72
C GLY A 69 3.05 -24.06 7.03
N LEU A 70 4.29 -24.31 7.44
CA LEU A 70 4.81 -23.94 8.75
C LEU A 70 5.79 -22.76 8.67
N PRO A 71 5.49 -21.61 9.31
CA PRO A 71 6.44 -20.53 9.48
C PRO A 71 7.52 -20.93 10.50
N GLY A 72 8.70 -20.29 10.43
CA GLY A 72 9.82 -20.58 11.30
C GLY A 72 9.53 -20.55 12.81
N LYS A 73 8.52 -19.75 13.26
CA LYS A 73 8.07 -19.78 14.67
C LYS A 73 7.50 -21.15 15.06
N ARG A 74 6.67 -21.73 14.20
CA ARG A 74 6.03 -23.04 14.43
C ARG A 74 7.05 -24.18 14.31
N LEU A 75 7.99 -24.09 13.37
CA LEU A 75 9.06 -25.07 13.22
C LEU A 75 9.95 -25.12 14.47
N ARG A 76 10.32 -23.97 15.04
CA ARG A 76 11.03 -23.92 16.32
C ARG A 76 10.25 -24.53 17.48
N GLN A 77 8.95 -24.24 17.57
CA GLN A 77 8.07 -24.84 18.59
C GLN A 77 7.93 -26.37 18.45
N ALA A 78 8.04 -26.85 17.21
CA ALA A 78 8.00 -28.29 16.91
C ALA A 78 9.38 -28.97 16.99
N GLU A 79 10.44 -28.19 17.28
CA GLU A 79 11.86 -28.64 17.31
C GLU A 79 12.36 -29.19 15.97
N ILE A 80 11.78 -28.72 14.88
CA ILE A 80 12.19 -29.08 13.52
C ILE A 80 13.30 -28.14 13.07
N ASN A 81 14.45 -28.74 12.68
CA ASN A 81 15.55 -27.97 12.10
C ASN A 81 15.15 -27.43 10.73
N TYR A 82 15.40 -26.14 10.50
CA TYR A 82 15.05 -25.49 9.24
C TYR A 82 15.99 -24.34 8.90
N MET A 83 16.08 -24.06 7.62
CA MET A 83 16.60 -22.80 7.08
C MET A 83 15.48 -22.01 6.39
N SER A 84 15.74 -20.75 6.11
CA SER A 84 14.80 -19.93 5.34
C SER A 84 15.53 -19.04 4.36
N SER A 85 14.87 -18.68 3.29
CA SER A 85 15.32 -17.63 2.38
C SER A 85 14.23 -16.58 2.20
N THR A 86 14.64 -15.34 1.97
CA THR A 86 13.73 -14.22 1.66
C THR A 86 14.21 -13.54 0.39
N ILE A 87 13.31 -13.34 -0.56
CA ILE A 87 13.55 -12.66 -1.83
C ILE A 87 12.53 -11.55 -2.06
N HIS A 88 12.88 -10.59 -2.92
CA HIS A 88 12.02 -9.47 -3.27
C HIS A 88 11.93 -9.30 -4.79
N PRO A 89 11.25 -10.22 -5.49
CA PRO A 89 11.00 -10.11 -6.93
C PRO A 89 9.90 -9.10 -7.25
N ALA A 90 9.73 -8.83 -8.55
CA ALA A 90 8.53 -8.17 -9.07
C ALA A 90 7.43 -9.20 -9.39
N SER A 91 6.18 -8.75 -9.46
CA SER A 91 5.01 -9.58 -9.82
C SER A 91 5.12 -10.18 -11.23
N HIS A 92 5.71 -9.42 -12.16
CA HIS A 92 5.97 -9.81 -13.54
C HIS A 92 7.23 -9.11 -14.07
N ALA A 93 7.50 -9.21 -15.37
CA ALA A 93 8.69 -8.65 -16.00
C ALA A 93 8.79 -7.13 -15.79
N GLY A 94 9.88 -6.67 -15.15
CA GLY A 94 10.04 -5.28 -14.72
C GLY A 94 10.12 -4.25 -15.86
N TYR A 95 10.32 -4.69 -17.11
CA TYR A 95 10.25 -3.83 -18.29
C TYR A 95 8.82 -3.67 -18.84
N TYR A 96 7.87 -4.47 -18.33
CA TYR A 96 6.45 -4.34 -18.67
C TYR A 96 5.77 -3.43 -17.64
N PRO A 97 4.82 -2.56 -18.06
CA PRO A 97 4.15 -1.63 -17.15
C PRO A 97 3.46 -2.31 -15.96
N ASP A 98 3.36 -1.59 -14.86
CA ASP A 98 2.63 -1.98 -13.65
C ASP A 98 3.25 -3.16 -12.86
N ALA A 99 4.53 -3.47 -13.06
CA ALA A 99 5.23 -4.47 -12.25
C ALA A 99 5.33 -4.03 -10.79
N MET A 100 4.68 -4.77 -9.89
CA MET A 100 4.60 -4.45 -8.47
C MET A 100 5.58 -5.29 -7.63
N PRO A 101 6.16 -4.72 -6.56
CA PRO A 101 7.08 -5.47 -5.71
C PRO A 101 6.36 -6.56 -4.91
N MET A 102 7.05 -7.69 -4.72
CA MET A 102 6.61 -8.81 -3.91
C MET A 102 7.71 -9.21 -2.94
N SER A 103 7.35 -9.77 -1.79
CA SER A 103 8.27 -10.38 -0.85
C SER A 103 7.87 -11.83 -0.64
N ILE A 104 8.77 -12.76 -0.90
CA ILE A 104 8.56 -14.19 -0.72
C ILE A 104 9.56 -14.72 0.30
N LYS A 105 9.06 -15.43 1.30
CA LYS A 105 9.87 -16.17 2.27
C LYS A 105 9.45 -17.63 2.26
N ILE A 106 10.43 -18.53 2.14
CA ILE A 106 10.22 -19.98 2.27
C ILE A 106 11.02 -20.53 3.45
N THR A 107 10.53 -21.64 4.01
CA THR A 107 11.21 -22.44 5.05
C THR A 107 11.36 -23.86 4.57
N PHE A 108 12.54 -24.45 4.79
CA PHE A 108 12.90 -25.77 4.24
C PHE A 108 13.90 -26.49 5.12
N ASP A 109 13.98 -27.81 4.94
CA ASP A 109 15.00 -28.66 5.57
C ASP A 109 16.40 -28.36 4.98
N PRO A 110 17.41 -28.09 5.83
CA PRO A 110 18.75 -27.74 5.35
C PRO A 110 19.53 -28.87 4.67
N LYS A 111 19.09 -30.14 4.84
CA LYS A 111 19.76 -31.30 4.27
C LYS A 111 19.07 -31.83 3.03
N THR A 112 17.76 -32.03 3.13
CA THR A 112 16.97 -32.66 2.06
C THR A 112 16.35 -31.63 1.11
N GLY A 113 16.23 -30.39 1.53
CA GLY A 113 15.49 -29.36 0.82
C GLY A 113 13.96 -29.50 0.94
N LYS A 114 13.43 -30.44 1.76
CA LYS A 114 11.98 -30.60 1.95
C LYS A 114 11.35 -29.26 2.33
N LEU A 115 10.32 -28.86 1.60
CA LEU A 115 9.65 -27.58 1.79
C LEU A 115 8.68 -27.67 2.97
N TYR A 116 8.80 -26.74 3.92
CA TYR A 116 7.97 -26.70 5.12
C TYR A 116 6.91 -25.62 5.08
N GLY A 117 7.18 -24.47 4.43
CA GLY A 117 6.24 -23.38 4.39
C GLY A 117 6.66 -22.25 3.47
N GLY A 118 5.68 -21.40 3.15
CA GLY A 118 5.85 -20.20 2.37
C GLY A 118 5.00 -19.05 2.88
N GLN A 119 5.50 -17.83 2.73
CA GLN A 119 4.81 -16.59 3.04
C GLN A 119 5.06 -15.61 1.91
N ILE A 120 4.01 -14.96 1.44
CA ILE A 120 4.09 -13.96 0.37
C ILE A 120 3.35 -12.71 0.78
N VAL A 121 3.97 -11.55 0.52
CA VAL A 121 3.34 -10.24 0.67
C VAL A 121 3.60 -9.45 -0.60
N GLY A 122 2.56 -8.91 -1.21
CA GLY A 122 2.66 -8.16 -2.45
C GLY A 122 1.32 -7.56 -2.87
N TYR A 123 1.30 -6.94 -4.03
CA TYR A 123 0.10 -6.28 -4.56
C TYR A 123 -0.56 -7.10 -5.67
N ASP A 124 0.21 -7.87 -6.43
CA ASP A 124 -0.25 -8.64 -7.57
C ASP A 124 0.45 -10.00 -7.65
N GLY A 125 -0.26 -11.05 -8.14
CA GLY A 125 0.24 -12.39 -8.37
C GLY A 125 0.66 -13.17 -7.11
N VAL A 126 0.18 -12.79 -5.92
CA VAL A 126 0.43 -13.45 -4.65
C VAL A 126 -0.35 -14.76 -4.55
N ASP A 127 -1.61 -14.77 -4.98
CA ASP A 127 -2.53 -15.89 -4.98
C ASP A 127 -1.99 -17.07 -5.79
N LYS A 128 -1.62 -16.83 -7.06
CA LYS A 128 -1.03 -17.83 -7.93
C LYS A 128 0.18 -18.52 -7.28
N ARG A 129 1.09 -17.74 -6.71
CA ARG A 129 2.37 -18.27 -6.21
C ARG A 129 2.28 -18.96 -4.86
N ILE A 130 1.35 -18.53 -3.99
CA ILE A 130 1.14 -19.24 -2.74
C ILE A 130 0.49 -20.61 -2.99
N ASP A 131 -0.38 -20.74 -4.01
CA ASP A 131 -0.98 -22.00 -4.39
C ASP A 131 0.04 -22.97 -5.00
N GLU A 132 0.99 -22.47 -5.81
CA GLU A 132 2.11 -23.26 -6.32
C GLU A 132 2.98 -23.82 -5.16
N ILE A 133 3.34 -22.98 -4.20
CA ILE A 133 4.11 -23.40 -3.01
C ILE A 133 3.30 -24.40 -2.18
N ALA A 134 2.00 -24.16 -1.98
CA ALA A 134 1.12 -25.08 -1.24
C ALA A 134 1.01 -26.44 -1.91
N LEU A 135 0.94 -26.48 -3.24
CA LEU A 135 0.89 -27.71 -4.01
C LEU A 135 2.17 -28.53 -3.83
N VAL A 136 3.34 -27.88 -3.92
CA VAL A 136 4.64 -28.56 -3.69
C VAL A 136 4.72 -29.10 -2.26
N ILE A 137 4.31 -28.33 -1.23
CA ILE A 137 4.28 -28.83 0.16
C ILE A 137 3.31 -30.00 0.31
N LYS A 138 2.12 -29.94 -0.29
CA LYS A 138 1.10 -31.01 -0.19
C LYS A 138 1.59 -32.33 -0.77
N HIS A 139 2.45 -32.27 -1.79
CA HIS A 139 3.08 -33.45 -2.41
C HIS A 139 4.42 -33.80 -1.79
N GLU A 140 4.70 -33.30 -0.58
CA GLU A 140 5.96 -33.54 0.15
C GLU A 140 7.23 -33.14 -0.64
N GLY A 141 7.08 -32.21 -1.58
CA GLY A 141 8.14 -31.75 -2.46
C GLY A 141 9.20 -30.92 -1.76
N THR A 142 10.18 -30.55 -2.53
CA THR A 142 11.43 -29.91 -2.10
C THR A 142 11.59 -28.53 -2.76
N VAL A 143 12.60 -27.78 -2.34
CA VAL A 143 13.01 -26.52 -3.03
C VAL A 143 13.42 -26.77 -4.48
N TYR A 144 13.90 -27.99 -4.82
CA TYR A 144 14.25 -28.37 -6.19
C TYR A 144 13.00 -28.51 -7.08
N ASP A 145 11.86 -28.87 -6.49
CA ASP A 145 10.59 -28.96 -7.22
C ASP A 145 10.03 -27.58 -7.52
N LEU A 146 10.24 -26.58 -6.64
CA LEU A 146 9.91 -25.17 -6.94
C LEU A 146 10.66 -24.66 -8.19
N MET A 147 11.87 -25.14 -8.44
CA MET A 147 12.68 -24.76 -9.60
C MET A 147 12.16 -25.36 -10.90
N LYS A 148 11.35 -26.40 -10.82
CA LYS A 148 10.81 -27.17 -11.97
C LYS A 148 9.35 -26.89 -12.26
N VAL A 149 8.68 -26.06 -11.45
CA VAL A 149 7.30 -25.66 -11.73
C VAL A 149 7.27 -24.96 -13.07
N GLU A 150 6.44 -25.46 -13.98
CA GLU A 150 6.22 -24.87 -15.30
C GLU A 150 5.09 -23.86 -15.23
N GLN A 151 5.45 -22.58 -15.05
CA GLN A 151 4.48 -21.49 -15.00
C GLN A 151 4.16 -20.98 -16.40
N ALA A 152 2.89 -20.61 -16.60
CA ALA A 152 2.49 -19.85 -17.76
C ALA A 152 3.20 -18.49 -17.79
N TYR A 153 3.94 -18.21 -18.86
CA TYR A 153 4.71 -16.98 -19.01
C TYR A 153 4.27 -16.15 -20.21
N ALA A 154 4.01 -14.89 -19.90
CA ALA A 154 4.12 -13.76 -20.81
C ALA A 154 4.44 -12.52 -19.95
N PRO A 155 5.05 -11.46 -20.52
CA PRO A 155 5.50 -10.29 -19.74
C PRO A 155 4.48 -9.69 -18.76
N PRO A 156 3.16 -9.61 -19.10
CA PRO A 156 2.15 -9.08 -18.16
C PRO A 156 1.82 -9.98 -16.97
N PHE A 157 2.16 -11.28 -17.02
CA PHE A 157 1.72 -12.27 -16.03
C PHE A 157 2.83 -12.78 -15.13
N SER A 158 4.08 -12.77 -15.60
CA SER A 158 5.23 -13.26 -14.85
C SER A 158 6.55 -12.73 -15.41
N SER A 159 7.65 -13.15 -14.81
CA SER A 159 9.00 -13.04 -15.36
C SER A 159 9.41 -14.38 -15.94
N ALA A 160 10.33 -14.40 -16.91
CA ALA A 160 10.87 -15.65 -17.48
C ALA A 160 11.51 -16.55 -16.39
N LYS A 161 12.04 -15.93 -15.32
CA LYS A 161 12.37 -16.61 -14.05
C LYS A 161 11.29 -16.25 -13.04
N ASP A 162 10.23 -17.09 -12.94
CA ASP A 162 9.15 -16.80 -12.00
C ASP A 162 9.69 -16.68 -10.55
N PRO A 163 9.10 -15.79 -9.74
CA PRO A 163 9.42 -15.64 -8.32
C PRO A 163 9.49 -16.94 -7.52
N VAL A 164 8.65 -17.94 -7.81
CA VAL A 164 8.69 -19.25 -7.13
C VAL A 164 9.95 -20.02 -7.51
N ALA A 165 10.32 -20.04 -8.78
CA ALA A 165 11.57 -20.67 -9.22
C ALA A 165 12.80 -19.96 -8.62
N VAL A 166 12.79 -18.61 -8.55
CA VAL A 166 13.87 -17.84 -7.91
C VAL A 166 13.99 -18.18 -6.42
N ALA A 167 12.88 -18.37 -5.70
CA ALA A 167 12.91 -18.80 -4.31
C ALA A 167 13.60 -20.17 -4.16
N GLY A 168 13.32 -21.10 -5.08
CA GLY A 168 14.00 -22.40 -5.17
C GLY A 168 15.50 -22.26 -5.41
N TYR A 169 15.92 -21.44 -6.40
CA TYR A 169 17.35 -21.20 -6.71
C TYR A 169 18.13 -20.63 -5.51
N VAL A 170 17.54 -19.67 -4.78
CA VAL A 170 18.20 -19.11 -3.60
C VAL A 170 18.32 -20.14 -2.48
N ALA A 171 17.30 -20.96 -2.27
CA ALA A 171 17.34 -22.04 -1.28
C ALA A 171 18.37 -23.12 -1.67
N GLU A 172 18.46 -23.51 -2.94
CA GLU A 172 19.50 -24.42 -3.44
C GLU A 172 20.91 -23.87 -3.16
N ASN A 173 21.16 -22.59 -3.44
CA ASN A 173 22.44 -21.96 -3.16
C ASN A 173 22.83 -22.03 -1.68
N ILE A 174 21.85 -21.98 -0.77
CA ILE A 174 22.07 -22.14 0.68
C ILE A 174 22.40 -23.59 1.00
N ILE A 175 21.61 -24.55 0.53
CA ILE A 175 21.77 -25.99 0.82
C ILE A 175 23.12 -26.52 0.28
N THR A 176 23.49 -26.09 -0.93
CA THR A 176 24.75 -26.51 -1.58
C THR A 176 25.97 -25.74 -1.10
N GLY A 177 25.84 -24.85 -0.12
CA GLY A 177 26.94 -24.07 0.44
C GLY A 177 27.48 -22.96 -0.49
N LYS A 178 26.81 -22.69 -1.60
CA LYS A 178 27.17 -21.58 -2.52
C LYS A 178 27.01 -20.21 -1.86
N VAL A 179 26.24 -20.13 -0.78
CA VAL A 179 26.12 -18.96 0.09
C VAL A 179 25.80 -19.37 1.52
N GLN A 180 26.39 -18.66 2.48
CA GLN A 180 26.03 -18.74 3.90
C GLN A 180 25.17 -17.53 4.25
N PRO A 181 23.89 -17.71 4.60
CA PRO A 181 23.03 -16.59 4.96
C PRO A 181 23.28 -16.12 6.39
N VAL A 182 23.07 -14.84 6.63
CA VAL A 182 22.81 -14.26 7.94
C VAL A 182 21.39 -13.67 7.94
N TYR A 183 20.70 -13.79 9.06
CA TYR A 183 19.34 -13.26 9.19
C TYR A 183 19.32 -11.95 9.97
N TRP A 184 18.35 -11.11 9.75
CA TRP A 184 18.23 -9.79 10.36
C TRP A 184 18.33 -9.81 11.90
N ARG A 185 17.79 -10.84 12.56
CA ARG A 185 17.90 -10.98 14.02
C ARG A 185 19.33 -11.15 14.50
N GLN A 186 20.12 -11.94 13.76
CA GLN A 186 21.52 -12.16 14.07
C GLN A 186 22.36 -10.90 13.78
N LEU A 187 21.98 -10.15 12.74
CA LEU A 187 22.71 -8.94 12.35
C LEU A 187 22.37 -7.73 13.25
N ARG A 188 21.16 -7.68 13.82
CA ARG A 188 20.74 -6.60 14.71
C ARG A 188 21.61 -6.49 15.95
N ASP A 189 22.02 -7.62 16.48
CA ASP A 189 22.71 -7.71 17.78
C ASP A 189 24.23 -7.96 17.58
N ILE A 190 24.79 -7.59 16.42
CA ILE A 190 26.20 -7.79 16.07
C ILE A 190 27.09 -6.71 16.67
N GLU A 191 28.17 -7.12 17.30
CA GLU A 191 29.26 -6.25 17.74
C GLU A 191 30.24 -5.98 16.60
N LEU A 192 30.53 -4.71 16.31
CA LEU A 192 31.38 -4.32 15.18
C LEU A 192 32.88 -4.58 15.38
N GLU A 193 33.31 -4.83 16.62
CA GLU A 193 34.71 -5.03 16.95
C GLU A 193 35.34 -6.22 16.16
N ASN A 194 34.61 -7.36 16.12
CA ASN A 194 35.03 -8.58 15.42
C ASN A 194 34.30 -8.81 14.09
N ASN A 195 33.52 -7.86 13.64
CA ASN A 195 32.65 -7.99 12.50
C ASN A 195 32.80 -6.79 11.56
N PHE A 196 32.57 -7.01 10.27
CA PHE A 196 32.65 -6.01 9.23
C PHE A 196 31.36 -6.00 8.40
N LEU A 197 30.67 -4.88 8.34
CA LEU A 197 29.46 -4.71 7.54
C LEU A 197 29.83 -4.11 6.19
N LEU A 198 29.66 -4.86 5.11
CA LEU A 198 29.98 -4.44 3.76
C LEU A 198 28.70 -4.15 2.96
N ASP A 199 28.42 -2.87 2.71
CA ASP A 199 27.35 -2.43 1.82
C ASP A 199 27.88 -2.35 0.39
N VAL A 200 27.33 -3.20 -0.48
CA VAL A 200 27.77 -3.28 -1.88
C VAL A 200 26.82 -2.57 -2.85
N ARG A 201 26.03 -1.64 -2.33
CA ARG A 201 25.19 -0.75 -3.14
C ARG A 201 26.02 0.40 -3.71
N THR A 202 25.42 1.18 -4.62
CA THR A 202 26.08 2.38 -5.13
C THR A 202 26.33 3.40 -4.02
N HIS A 203 27.23 4.34 -4.25
CA HIS A 203 27.52 5.44 -3.31
C HIS A 203 26.26 6.26 -3.01
N ASP A 204 25.41 6.50 -4.01
CA ASP A 204 24.17 7.24 -3.84
C ASP A 204 23.19 6.49 -2.92
N GLU A 205 22.99 5.18 -3.15
CA GLU A 205 22.15 4.36 -2.28
C GLU A 205 22.66 4.29 -0.83
N PHE A 206 23.98 4.28 -0.65
CA PHE A 206 24.62 4.29 0.66
C PHE A 206 24.42 5.62 1.38
N SER A 207 24.61 6.75 0.68
CA SER A 207 24.46 8.10 1.23
C SER A 207 23.05 8.38 1.72
N LEU A 208 22.03 7.84 1.01
CA LEU A 208 20.63 7.96 1.42
C LEU A 208 20.36 7.23 2.75
N ASN A 209 20.94 6.07 2.94
CA ASN A 209 20.77 5.28 4.17
C ASN A 209 21.56 3.97 4.13
N THR A 210 22.07 3.54 5.27
CA THR A 210 22.75 2.24 5.43
C THR A 210 22.58 1.67 6.84
N LEU A 211 23.26 0.57 7.16
CA LEU A 211 23.39 0.06 8.53
C LEU A 211 24.48 0.83 9.28
N PRO A 212 24.26 1.19 10.55
CA PRO A 212 25.29 1.85 11.36
C PRO A 212 26.61 1.08 11.37
N GLY A 213 27.70 1.78 11.08
CA GLY A 213 29.04 1.20 11.03
C GLY A 213 29.36 0.39 9.76
N ALA A 214 28.50 0.41 8.76
CA ALA A 214 28.79 -0.21 7.47
C ALA A 214 29.78 0.60 6.64
N VAL A 215 30.65 -0.12 5.92
CA VAL A 215 31.56 0.45 4.93
C VAL A 215 30.98 0.19 3.54
N ASN A 216 31.06 1.19 2.66
CA ASN A 216 30.58 1.07 1.30
C ASN A 216 31.70 0.77 0.31
N ILE A 217 31.59 -0.35 -0.36
CA ILE A 217 32.35 -0.66 -1.57
C ILE A 217 31.34 -1.20 -2.59
N PRO A 218 30.97 -0.42 -3.60
CA PRO A 218 30.07 -0.85 -4.65
C PRO A 218 30.50 -2.17 -5.29
N LEU A 219 29.53 -3.01 -5.66
CA LEU A 219 29.80 -4.33 -6.23
C LEU A 219 30.77 -4.28 -7.42
N ASP A 220 30.63 -3.26 -8.26
CA ASP A 220 31.44 -3.09 -9.47
C ASP A 220 32.90 -2.69 -9.16
N GLU A 221 33.16 -2.05 -8.03
CA GLU A 221 34.49 -1.68 -7.55
C GLU A 221 35.13 -2.77 -6.67
N LEU A 222 34.34 -3.75 -6.19
CA LEU A 222 34.76 -4.66 -5.14
C LEU A 222 36.01 -5.47 -5.51
N ARG A 223 36.18 -5.88 -6.78
CA ARG A 223 37.35 -6.68 -7.21
C ARG A 223 38.65 -5.91 -7.15
N ASP A 224 38.60 -4.60 -7.37
CA ASP A 224 39.77 -3.73 -7.37
C ASP A 224 40.12 -3.21 -5.97
N ARG A 225 39.24 -3.46 -4.98
CA ARG A 225 39.36 -2.92 -3.61
C ARG A 225 39.35 -4.04 -2.53
N LEU A 226 39.73 -5.26 -2.89
CA LEU A 226 39.74 -6.40 -1.95
C LEU A 226 40.74 -6.22 -0.82
N ASP A 227 41.82 -5.49 -1.05
CA ASP A 227 42.90 -5.26 -0.05
C ASP A 227 42.43 -4.34 1.09
N GLU A 228 41.33 -3.58 0.91
CA GLU A 228 40.73 -2.77 1.97
C GLU A 228 39.94 -3.60 2.98
N LEU A 229 39.67 -4.88 2.68
CA LEU A 229 38.82 -5.73 3.50
C LEU A 229 39.63 -6.54 4.52
N PRO A 230 39.16 -6.61 5.78
CA PRO A 230 39.82 -7.38 6.83
C PRO A 230 39.64 -8.90 6.58
N LYS A 231 40.75 -9.66 6.57
CA LYS A 231 40.71 -11.13 6.39
C LYS A 231 40.46 -11.89 7.70
N ASP A 232 40.69 -11.27 8.82
CA ASP A 232 40.55 -11.82 10.16
C ASP A 232 39.13 -11.70 10.73
N LYS A 233 38.34 -10.73 10.26
CA LYS A 233 36.96 -10.48 10.71
C LYS A 233 35.92 -11.25 9.92
N MET A 234 34.73 -11.45 10.52
CA MET A 234 33.53 -11.93 9.80
C MET A 234 32.97 -10.81 8.95
N ILE A 235 32.87 -10.97 7.65
CA ILE A 235 32.33 -10.01 6.70
C ILE A 235 30.85 -10.34 6.42
N TYR A 236 29.99 -9.37 6.64
CA TYR A 236 28.57 -9.47 6.31
C TYR A 236 28.27 -8.60 5.09
N THR A 237 28.08 -9.24 3.94
CA THR A 237 27.72 -8.54 2.71
C THR A 237 26.21 -8.27 2.66
N PHE A 238 25.82 -7.09 2.21
CA PHE A 238 24.41 -6.78 1.98
C PHE A 238 24.23 -5.75 0.86
N CYS A 239 23.03 -5.76 0.29
CA CYS A 239 22.54 -4.75 -0.65
C CYS A 239 21.06 -4.46 -0.38
N ALA A 240 20.36 -3.84 -1.29
CA ALA A 240 18.94 -3.52 -1.11
C ALA A 240 18.06 -4.76 -0.85
N VAL A 241 18.20 -5.83 -1.67
CA VAL A 241 17.31 -7.00 -1.69
C VAL A 241 18.01 -8.37 -1.59
N GLY A 242 19.35 -8.41 -1.51
CA GLY A 242 20.15 -9.63 -1.30
C GLY A 242 20.95 -10.11 -2.49
N LEU A 243 20.59 -9.78 -3.75
CA LEU A 243 21.27 -10.31 -4.95
C LEU A 243 22.71 -9.80 -5.10
N ARG A 244 22.94 -8.49 -5.07
CA ARG A 244 24.30 -7.91 -5.15
C ARG A 244 25.16 -8.39 -3.97
N GLY A 245 24.56 -8.52 -2.77
CA GLY A 245 25.23 -9.09 -1.60
C GLY A 245 25.67 -10.53 -1.83
N TYR A 246 24.83 -11.36 -2.47
CA TYR A 246 25.22 -12.72 -2.88
C TYR A 246 26.37 -12.72 -3.89
N LEU A 247 26.35 -11.85 -4.88
CA LEU A 247 27.46 -11.74 -5.85
C LEU A 247 28.75 -11.31 -5.17
N ALA A 248 28.69 -10.36 -4.24
CA ALA A 248 29.84 -9.96 -3.43
C ALA A 248 30.36 -11.11 -2.57
N TYR A 249 29.46 -11.87 -1.91
CA TYR A 249 29.84 -13.09 -1.19
C TYR A 249 30.62 -14.05 -2.08
N ARG A 250 30.14 -14.29 -3.32
CA ARG A 250 30.83 -15.17 -4.28
C ARG A 250 32.21 -14.66 -4.68
N ILE A 251 32.34 -13.35 -4.93
CA ILE A 251 33.60 -12.70 -5.24
C ILE A 251 34.58 -12.92 -4.07
N LEU A 252 34.18 -12.64 -2.84
CA LEU A 252 35.03 -12.75 -1.66
C LEU A 252 35.50 -14.18 -1.43
N ILE A 253 34.60 -15.17 -1.47
CA ILE A 253 34.96 -16.59 -1.30
C ILE A 253 35.97 -17.04 -2.39
N GLN A 254 35.80 -16.63 -3.65
CA GLN A 254 36.69 -16.95 -4.75
C GLN A 254 38.09 -16.31 -4.60
N HIS A 255 38.20 -15.22 -3.82
CA HIS A 255 39.46 -14.54 -3.52
C HIS A 255 40.04 -14.92 -2.14
N GLY A 256 39.57 -16.02 -1.54
CA GLY A 256 40.17 -16.63 -0.33
C GLY A 256 39.68 -16.02 0.99
N PHE A 257 38.57 -15.26 1.00
CA PHE A 257 37.92 -14.84 2.24
C PHE A 257 37.06 -15.99 2.78
N GLU A 258 37.40 -16.54 3.93
CA GLU A 258 36.69 -17.69 4.51
C GLU A 258 35.50 -17.29 5.39
N LYS A 259 35.57 -16.12 6.02
CA LYS A 259 34.58 -15.64 7.00
C LYS A 259 33.64 -14.65 6.34
N VAL A 260 32.70 -15.13 5.51
CA VAL A 260 31.75 -14.28 4.82
C VAL A 260 30.33 -14.80 4.98
N ARG A 261 29.35 -13.90 5.14
CA ARG A 261 27.91 -14.21 5.12
C ARG A 261 27.13 -13.13 4.37
N ASN A 262 26.03 -13.52 3.74
CA ASN A 262 25.15 -12.59 3.02
C ASN A 262 23.82 -12.39 3.76
N LEU A 263 23.38 -11.13 3.93
CA LEU A 263 22.11 -10.80 4.57
C LEU A 263 20.92 -11.25 3.69
N SER A 264 20.20 -12.24 4.19
CA SER A 264 19.00 -12.77 3.52
C SER A 264 17.92 -11.71 3.36
N GLY A 265 17.50 -11.45 2.12
CA GLY A 265 16.53 -10.41 1.76
C GLY A 265 17.05 -8.98 1.87
N GLY A 266 18.34 -8.78 2.15
CA GLY A 266 19.02 -7.49 2.15
C GLY A 266 18.45 -6.46 3.13
N LEU A 267 18.81 -5.20 2.90
CA LEU A 267 18.41 -4.07 3.75
C LEU A 267 16.89 -3.89 3.83
N LYS A 268 16.15 -4.21 2.77
CA LYS A 268 14.68 -4.13 2.74
C LYS A 268 14.06 -5.02 3.82
N THR A 269 14.51 -6.29 3.92
CA THR A 269 14.03 -7.21 4.97
C THR A 269 14.46 -6.75 6.36
N TYR A 270 15.71 -6.33 6.51
CA TYR A 270 16.23 -5.85 7.79
C TYR A 270 15.40 -4.69 8.34
N ARG A 271 15.17 -3.67 7.53
CA ARG A 271 14.39 -2.48 7.91
C ARG A 271 12.95 -2.80 8.24
N ALA A 272 12.28 -3.58 7.38
CA ALA A 272 10.90 -3.98 7.64
C ALA A 272 10.75 -4.74 8.97
N ALA A 273 11.77 -5.52 9.34
CA ALA A 273 11.75 -6.34 10.55
C ALA A 273 12.21 -5.60 11.82
N THR A 274 12.94 -4.50 11.69
CA THR A 274 13.49 -3.71 12.81
C THR A 274 12.83 -2.33 12.95
N ALA A 275 11.94 -1.97 12.02
CA ALA A 275 11.16 -0.75 12.13
C ALA A 275 10.40 -0.71 13.47
N PRO A 276 10.42 0.42 14.19
CA PRO A 276 9.65 0.56 15.42
C PRO A 276 8.16 0.37 15.08
N ILE A 277 7.50 -0.52 15.81
CA ILE A 277 6.04 -0.63 15.75
C ILE A 277 5.52 0.58 16.55
N ILE A 278 5.09 1.60 15.84
CA ILE A 278 4.34 2.69 16.43
C ILE A 278 2.93 2.15 16.69
N LEU A 279 2.75 1.53 17.85
CA LEU A 279 1.40 1.33 18.36
C LEU A 279 0.88 2.75 18.63
N ARG A 280 -0.15 3.18 17.91
CA ARG A 280 -0.97 4.28 18.43
C ARG A 280 -1.47 3.77 19.77
N GLU A 281 -1.10 4.46 20.86
CA GLU A 281 -1.86 4.38 22.08
C GLU A 281 -3.23 4.95 21.71
N ASP A 282 -4.13 4.06 21.32
CA ASP A 282 -5.54 4.35 21.42
C ASP A 282 -5.73 4.61 22.90
N ASN A 283 -6.12 5.83 23.26
CA ASN A 283 -6.61 6.16 24.58
C ASN A 283 -7.94 5.40 24.76
N ASP A 284 -7.86 4.08 24.86
CA ASP A 284 -8.92 3.18 25.30
C ASP A 284 -9.09 3.26 26.82
N ASN A 285 -9.26 4.46 27.32
CA ASN A 285 -10.00 4.68 28.55
C ASN A 285 -11.41 5.05 28.14
N GLU A 286 -12.24 4.03 28.02
CA GLU A 286 -13.72 3.94 28.11
C GLU A 286 -14.33 3.11 27.00
N ILE A 287 -13.96 1.83 26.94
CA ILE A 287 -14.96 0.82 26.55
C ILE A 287 -15.49 0.24 27.87
N LYS A 288 -16.42 0.92 28.49
CA LYS A 288 -17.33 0.28 29.42
C LYS A 288 -18.17 -0.69 28.60
N GLU A 289 -18.05 -1.97 28.94
CA GLU A 289 -18.95 -3.02 28.46
C GLU A 289 -20.40 -2.51 28.54
N ALA A 290 -21.09 -2.52 27.40
CA ALA A 290 -22.51 -2.24 27.37
C ALA A 290 -23.24 -3.41 28.05
N PRO A 291 -23.97 -3.18 29.15
CA PRO A 291 -24.77 -4.21 29.75
C PRO A 291 -25.90 -4.60 28.80
N ALA A 292 -26.18 -5.92 28.76
CA ALA A 292 -27.26 -6.51 27.98
C ALA A 292 -28.59 -5.78 28.22
N GLN A 293 -29.23 -5.36 27.11
CA GLN A 293 -30.50 -4.64 27.15
C GLN A 293 -31.62 -5.49 27.76
N PRO A 294 -32.35 -5.02 28.80
CA PRO A 294 -33.68 -5.46 29.09
C PRO A 294 -34.69 -4.69 28.23
N LYS A 295 -35.67 -5.38 27.70
CA LYS A 295 -36.75 -4.83 26.89
C LYS A 295 -37.47 -3.68 27.61
N ALA A 296 -37.60 -2.58 26.91
CA ALA A 296 -38.16 -1.31 27.38
C ALA A 296 -39.69 -1.38 27.53
N SER A 297 -40.17 -0.80 28.61
CA SER A 297 -41.50 -0.21 28.74
C SER A 297 -41.38 1.30 28.60
N ILE A 298 -42.24 1.85 27.77
CA ILE A 298 -42.33 3.28 27.44
C ILE A 298 -42.91 4.02 28.64
N GLN A 299 -42.20 4.97 29.19
CA GLN A 299 -42.78 6.10 29.94
C GLN A 299 -42.07 7.41 29.54
N GLN A 300 -42.87 8.32 29.06
CA GLN A 300 -42.47 9.70 28.73
C GLN A 300 -42.23 10.51 30.02
N PRO A 301 -41.20 11.36 30.09
CA PRO A 301 -41.21 12.50 30.98
C PRO A 301 -41.46 13.79 30.20
N THR A 302 -42.39 14.59 30.70
CA THR A 302 -42.72 15.95 30.33
C THR A 302 -41.52 16.90 30.48
N PRO A 303 -41.36 17.88 29.56
CA PRO A 303 -40.20 18.78 29.59
C PRO A 303 -40.47 19.98 30.47
N THR A 304 -39.52 20.28 31.33
CA THR A 304 -39.34 21.59 31.94
C THR A 304 -38.52 22.49 31.02
N VAL A 305 -39.14 23.53 30.54
CA VAL A 305 -38.57 24.49 29.58
C VAL A 305 -37.74 25.54 30.30
N SER A 306 -36.45 25.63 29.94
CA SER A 306 -35.67 26.88 30.08
C SER A 306 -35.46 27.44 28.65
N PRO A 307 -35.43 28.71 28.37
CA PRO A 307 -35.45 29.27 27.01
C PRO A 307 -34.11 29.00 26.33
N VAL A 308 -34.16 28.13 25.33
CA VAL A 308 -33.04 27.84 24.41
C VAL A 308 -33.15 28.80 23.24
N GLU A 309 -32.06 29.52 22.94
CA GLU A 309 -31.91 30.27 21.69
C GLU A 309 -32.21 29.34 20.51
N ALA A 310 -32.96 29.82 19.53
CA ALA A 310 -33.45 29.00 18.42
C ALA A 310 -32.31 28.49 17.57
N VAL A 311 -32.02 27.19 17.61
CA VAL A 311 -31.06 26.51 16.76
C VAL A 311 -31.42 26.73 15.31
N LYS A 312 -30.56 27.40 14.56
CA LYS A 312 -30.76 27.68 13.13
C LYS A 312 -30.44 26.41 12.33
N THR A 313 -31.43 25.92 11.56
CA THR A 313 -31.21 24.80 10.65
C THR A 313 -31.28 25.27 9.20
N ILE A 314 -30.20 25.06 8.43
CA ILE A 314 -30.15 25.36 6.99
C ILE A 314 -30.37 24.07 6.22
N ARG A 315 -31.30 24.08 5.25
CA ARG A 315 -31.54 22.97 4.34
C ARG A 315 -30.78 23.16 3.05
N VAL A 316 -30.05 22.12 2.64
CA VAL A 316 -29.18 22.11 1.45
C VAL A 316 -29.57 20.96 0.54
N ASP A 317 -29.93 21.26 -0.69
CA ASP A 317 -30.13 20.22 -1.71
C ASP A 317 -28.83 19.99 -2.49
N ALA A 318 -28.25 18.81 -2.34
CA ALA A 318 -27.08 18.31 -3.07
C ALA A 318 -27.44 17.14 -4.01
N CYS A 319 -28.72 16.98 -4.35
CA CYS A 319 -29.16 15.98 -5.31
C CYS A 319 -28.53 16.21 -6.69
N GLY A 320 -28.14 15.12 -7.36
CA GLY A 320 -27.45 15.14 -8.65
C GLY A 320 -25.95 15.42 -8.59
N LEU A 321 -25.41 15.84 -7.43
CA LEU A 321 -23.95 15.93 -7.23
C LEU A 321 -23.39 14.55 -6.84
N GLN A 322 -22.18 14.27 -7.34
CA GLN A 322 -21.41 13.10 -6.95
C GLN A 322 -20.12 13.53 -6.21
N CYS A 323 -19.53 12.61 -5.44
CA CYS A 323 -18.30 12.88 -4.70
C CYS A 323 -17.25 13.62 -5.56
N PRO A 324 -16.64 14.73 -5.06
CA PRO A 324 -16.73 15.30 -3.70
C PRO A 324 -17.83 16.38 -3.53
N GLY A 325 -18.66 16.63 -4.55
CA GLY A 325 -19.63 17.72 -4.61
C GLY A 325 -20.52 17.90 -3.36
N PRO A 326 -21.21 16.84 -2.85
CA PRO A 326 -22.05 16.96 -1.66
C PRO A 326 -21.25 17.38 -0.41
N ILE A 327 -20.04 16.85 -0.20
CA ILE A 327 -19.18 17.20 0.94
C ILE A 327 -18.70 18.65 0.86
N LEU A 328 -18.30 19.12 -0.33
CA LEU A 328 -17.86 20.51 -0.53
C LEU A 328 -19.01 21.50 -0.29
N LYS A 329 -20.22 21.18 -0.77
CA LYS A 329 -21.39 22.00 -0.54
C LYS A 329 -21.79 22.05 0.94
N MET A 330 -21.71 20.91 1.62
CA MET A 330 -21.91 20.78 3.05
C MET A 330 -20.90 21.63 3.84
N LYS A 331 -19.60 21.52 3.55
CA LYS A 331 -18.53 22.30 4.18
C LYS A 331 -18.78 23.79 4.03
N LYS A 332 -19.04 24.27 2.79
CA LYS A 332 -19.29 25.68 2.51
C LYS A 332 -20.48 26.25 3.31
N THR A 333 -21.52 25.44 3.50
CA THR A 333 -22.69 25.86 4.33
C THR A 333 -22.32 25.86 5.81
N MET A 334 -21.62 24.81 6.29
CA MET A 334 -21.16 24.70 7.67
C MET A 334 -20.23 25.85 8.07
N ASP A 335 -19.38 26.33 7.15
CA ASP A 335 -18.47 27.45 7.40
C ASP A 335 -19.21 28.76 7.71
N THR A 336 -20.45 28.90 7.24
CA THR A 336 -21.31 30.10 7.48
C THR A 336 -22.15 30.04 8.76
N LEU A 337 -22.13 28.93 9.49
CA LEU A 337 -22.95 28.71 10.68
C LEU A 337 -22.17 28.99 11.98
N ALA A 338 -22.92 29.30 13.06
CA ALA A 338 -22.38 29.34 14.42
C ALA A 338 -22.37 27.95 15.07
N SER A 339 -21.59 27.77 16.14
CA SER A 339 -21.59 26.53 16.92
C SER A 339 -22.98 26.25 17.48
N GLY A 340 -23.46 25.01 17.37
CA GLY A 340 -24.81 24.59 17.73
C GLY A 340 -25.85 24.69 16.61
N ASP A 341 -25.58 25.43 15.52
CA ASP A 341 -26.46 25.47 14.32
C ASP A 341 -26.37 24.15 13.53
N ARG A 342 -27.39 23.87 12.70
CA ARG A 342 -27.51 22.62 11.98
C ARG A 342 -27.58 22.78 10.47
N VAL A 343 -27.06 21.80 9.74
CA VAL A 343 -27.29 21.61 8.29
C VAL A 343 -28.04 20.31 8.08
N GLU A 344 -29.17 20.38 7.37
CA GLU A 344 -29.85 19.22 6.81
C GLU A 344 -29.54 19.16 5.31
N ILE A 345 -28.80 18.13 4.88
CA ILE A 345 -28.40 18.00 3.48
C ILE A 345 -29.00 16.77 2.84
N THR A 346 -29.61 16.94 1.68
CA THR A 346 -30.17 15.86 0.87
C THR A 346 -29.24 15.57 -0.30
N SER A 347 -28.90 14.32 -0.53
CA SER A 347 -28.03 13.87 -1.64
C SER A 347 -28.55 12.57 -2.27
N THR A 348 -28.29 12.41 -3.57
CA THR A 348 -28.53 11.17 -4.32
C THR A 348 -27.25 10.33 -4.46
N ASP A 349 -26.11 10.78 -3.91
CA ASP A 349 -24.87 10.02 -3.89
C ASP A 349 -24.93 8.92 -2.80
N PRO A 350 -24.83 7.63 -3.15
CA PRO A 350 -24.89 6.53 -2.18
C PRO A 350 -23.72 6.51 -1.17
N GLY A 351 -22.58 7.13 -1.51
CA GLY A 351 -21.41 7.25 -0.65
C GLY A 351 -21.53 8.35 0.40
N PHE A 352 -22.32 9.38 0.12
CA PHE A 352 -22.40 10.61 0.91
C PHE A 352 -22.67 10.40 2.41
N PRO A 353 -23.55 9.51 2.88
CA PRO A 353 -23.79 9.33 4.32
C PRO A 353 -22.58 8.79 5.09
N ARG A 354 -21.69 8.04 4.43
CA ARG A 354 -20.44 7.55 5.02
C ARG A 354 -19.38 8.65 5.02
N ASP A 355 -19.28 9.38 3.92
CA ASP A 355 -18.33 10.49 3.78
C ASP A 355 -18.68 11.63 4.75
N ALA A 356 -19.94 11.94 4.96
CA ALA A 356 -20.41 12.91 5.93
C ALA A 356 -20.06 12.51 7.38
N ALA A 357 -20.23 11.23 7.73
CA ALA A 357 -19.82 10.71 9.03
C ALA A 357 -18.31 10.81 9.26
N ALA A 358 -17.51 10.42 8.25
CA ALA A 358 -16.04 10.52 8.30
C ALA A 358 -15.59 11.99 8.43
N TRP A 359 -16.25 12.89 7.70
CA TRP A 359 -15.98 14.33 7.77
C TRP A 359 -16.31 14.90 9.15
N CYS A 360 -17.44 14.55 9.76
CA CYS A 360 -17.82 14.98 11.12
C CYS A 360 -16.76 14.55 12.14
N ASN A 361 -16.31 13.28 12.07
CA ASN A 361 -15.27 12.75 12.96
C ASN A 361 -13.94 13.51 12.84
N SER A 362 -13.56 13.92 11.64
CA SER A 362 -12.30 14.63 11.39
C SER A 362 -12.35 16.12 11.75
N THR A 363 -13.51 16.76 11.66
CA THR A 363 -13.68 18.22 11.84
C THR A 363 -14.26 18.62 13.20
N GLY A 364 -14.66 17.66 14.03
CA GLY A 364 -15.25 17.94 15.35
C GLY A 364 -16.73 18.36 15.30
N ASN A 365 -17.38 18.25 14.14
CA ASN A 365 -18.82 18.43 14.01
C ASN A 365 -19.56 17.16 14.43
N GLN A 366 -20.84 17.28 14.79
CA GLN A 366 -21.62 16.15 15.27
C GLN A 366 -22.65 15.70 14.22
N LEU A 367 -22.60 14.43 13.84
CA LEU A 367 -23.62 13.80 13.02
C LEU A 367 -24.85 13.50 13.89
N ILE A 368 -25.97 14.17 13.64
CA ILE A 368 -27.21 14.03 14.42
C ILE A 368 -28.07 12.89 13.88
N SER A 369 -28.30 12.85 12.55
CA SER A 369 -29.06 11.77 11.93
C SER A 369 -28.61 11.51 10.50
N LYS A 370 -28.86 10.28 10.03
CA LYS A 370 -28.73 9.89 8.63
C LYS A 370 -29.88 8.96 8.27
N GLU A 371 -30.62 9.33 7.26
CA GLU A 371 -31.75 8.54 6.75
C GLU A 371 -31.59 8.33 5.24
N ALA A 372 -31.94 7.15 4.74
CA ALA A 372 -31.93 6.86 3.31
C ALA A 372 -33.27 6.27 2.90
N THR A 373 -33.98 6.95 1.98
CA THR A 373 -35.29 6.52 1.49
C THR A 373 -35.43 6.86 0.01
N GLY A 374 -35.83 5.90 -0.80
CA GLY A 374 -36.15 6.13 -2.22
C GLY A 374 -34.97 6.62 -3.07
N GLY A 375 -33.74 6.17 -2.80
CA GLY A 375 -32.54 6.59 -3.55
C GLY A 375 -32.02 7.99 -3.20
N LYS A 376 -32.56 8.62 -2.15
CA LYS A 376 -32.04 9.85 -1.57
C LYS A 376 -31.61 9.60 -0.13
N SER A 377 -30.54 10.25 0.29
CA SER A 377 -30.09 10.28 1.68
C SER A 377 -30.23 11.68 2.24
N VAL A 378 -30.74 11.78 3.46
CA VAL A 378 -30.83 13.03 4.25
C VAL A 378 -29.89 12.87 5.44
N VAL A 379 -28.98 13.81 5.59
CA VAL A 379 -28.01 13.83 6.69
C VAL A 379 -28.15 15.15 7.44
N VAL A 380 -28.25 15.08 8.78
CA VAL A 380 -28.31 16.25 9.65
C VAL A 380 -27.04 16.32 10.46
N ILE A 381 -26.37 17.46 10.40
CA ILE A 381 -25.09 17.72 11.07
C ILE A 381 -25.20 18.98 11.89
N GLU A 382 -24.77 18.94 13.12
CA GLU A 382 -24.65 20.08 14.02
C GLU A 382 -23.20 20.59 14.03
N LYS A 383 -23.04 21.90 13.97
CA LYS A 383 -21.71 22.53 14.03
C LYS A 383 -21.17 22.45 15.43
N GLY A 384 -20.09 21.69 15.60
CA GLY A 384 -19.33 21.60 16.84
C GLY A 384 -18.58 22.89 17.18
N GLU A 385 -18.16 23.03 18.41
CA GLU A 385 -17.21 24.09 18.76
C GLU A 385 -15.87 23.79 18.09
N PRO A 386 -15.17 24.81 17.55
CA PRO A 386 -13.80 24.60 17.09
C PRO A 386 -13.01 24.10 18.28
N LYS A 387 -12.40 22.91 18.16
CA LYS A 387 -11.49 22.38 19.19
C LYS A 387 -10.42 23.42 19.44
N SER A 388 -10.56 24.18 20.53
CA SER A 388 -9.50 25.08 20.98
C SER A 388 -8.32 24.20 21.36
N CYS A 389 -7.31 24.18 20.51
CA CYS A 389 -6.00 23.64 20.87
C CYS A 389 -5.42 24.46 22.00
N ASN A 390 -5.60 24.01 23.22
CA ASN A 390 -4.74 24.45 24.31
C ASN A 390 -3.32 23.95 23.99
N ILE A 391 -2.46 24.91 23.75
CA ILE A 391 -1.07 24.77 23.41
C ILE A 391 -0.34 24.00 24.51
N VAL A 392 0.03 22.75 24.29
CA VAL A 392 1.35 22.20 24.61
C VAL A 392 1.67 21.09 23.62
N THR A 393 2.68 21.32 22.80
CA THR A 393 3.42 20.40 21.90
C THR A 393 2.65 19.68 20.78
N SER A 394 2.85 20.20 19.53
CA SER A 394 2.91 19.47 18.25
C SER A 394 1.74 18.52 17.91
N CYS A 395 0.57 19.10 17.62
CA CYS A 395 -0.37 18.54 16.65
C CYS A 395 -0.45 19.47 15.43
N GLU A 396 0.64 19.64 14.70
CA GLU A 396 0.56 20.10 13.32
C GLU A 396 -0.13 18.98 12.54
N GLY A 397 -1.32 19.26 12.01
CA GLY A 397 -2.06 18.32 11.18
C GLY A 397 -1.18 17.90 10.02
N LYS A 398 -0.78 16.63 9.98
CA LYS A 398 0.09 16.08 8.94
C LYS A 398 -0.57 16.28 7.59
N GLY A 399 0.08 17.02 6.69
CA GLY A 399 -0.42 17.34 5.36
C GLY A 399 -0.59 16.12 4.45
N LYS A 400 -1.07 16.36 3.24
CA LYS A 400 -1.13 15.39 2.14
C LYS A 400 -0.37 15.95 0.95
N THR A 401 0.46 15.15 0.30
CA THR A 401 1.11 15.56 -0.92
C THR A 401 0.82 14.61 -2.07
N PHE A 402 0.71 15.17 -3.26
CA PHE A 402 0.50 14.45 -4.50
C PHE A 402 1.57 14.87 -5.50
N ILE A 403 2.23 13.91 -6.16
CA ILE A 403 3.04 14.17 -7.34
C ILE A 403 2.20 13.87 -8.57
N MET A 404 1.89 14.90 -9.35
CA MET A 404 1.22 14.76 -10.63
C MET A 404 2.26 14.70 -11.74
N PHE A 405 2.55 13.50 -12.23
CA PHE A 405 3.49 13.25 -13.30
C PHE A 405 2.82 13.15 -14.67
N SER A 406 1.63 12.53 -14.71
CA SER A 406 0.88 12.27 -15.94
C SER A 406 -0.02 13.45 -16.34
N ASP A 407 -0.26 13.62 -17.65
CA ASP A 407 -1.30 14.52 -18.19
C ASP A 407 -2.56 13.77 -18.67
N ASP A 408 -2.74 12.54 -18.22
CA ASP A 408 -3.96 11.79 -18.52
C ASP A 408 -5.16 12.40 -17.79
N LEU A 409 -6.27 12.64 -18.52
CA LEU A 409 -7.46 13.27 -17.98
C LEU A 409 -8.06 12.52 -16.77
N ASP A 410 -8.12 11.21 -16.84
CA ASP A 410 -8.64 10.35 -15.77
C ASP A 410 -7.78 10.39 -14.51
N LYS A 411 -6.46 10.40 -14.65
CA LYS A 411 -5.53 10.55 -13.53
C LYS A 411 -5.59 11.94 -12.91
N ALA A 412 -5.67 12.98 -13.75
CA ALA A 412 -5.82 14.34 -13.27
C ALA A 412 -7.15 14.54 -12.50
N LEU A 413 -8.24 13.96 -12.99
CA LEU A 413 -9.54 13.97 -12.28
C LEU A 413 -9.42 13.29 -10.91
N ALA A 414 -8.80 12.10 -10.84
CA ALA A 414 -8.60 11.38 -9.59
C ALA A 414 -7.76 12.20 -8.60
N THR A 415 -6.68 12.84 -9.06
CA THR A 415 -5.83 13.69 -8.21
C THR A 415 -6.63 14.83 -7.58
N PHE A 416 -7.44 15.56 -8.36
CA PHE A 416 -8.22 16.68 -7.81
C PHE A 416 -9.42 16.26 -6.96
N VAL A 417 -10.01 15.09 -7.22
CA VAL A 417 -11.03 14.51 -6.33
C VAL A 417 -10.43 14.20 -4.96
N LEU A 418 -9.27 13.55 -4.92
CA LEU A 418 -8.57 13.23 -3.68
C LEU A 418 -8.07 14.48 -2.95
N ALA A 419 -7.49 15.44 -3.68
CA ALA A 419 -7.01 16.69 -3.12
C ALA A 419 -8.14 17.53 -2.50
N ASN A 420 -9.26 17.69 -3.19
CA ASN A 420 -10.43 18.38 -2.67
C ASN A 420 -11.04 17.66 -1.47
N GLY A 421 -11.14 16.33 -1.51
CA GLY A 421 -11.58 15.52 -0.37
C GLY A 421 -10.69 15.72 0.87
N ALA A 422 -9.37 15.69 0.70
CA ALA A 422 -8.43 15.94 1.79
C ALA A 422 -8.50 17.39 2.31
N ALA A 423 -8.56 18.38 1.43
CA ALA A 423 -8.70 19.78 1.83
C ALA A 423 -10.03 20.07 2.56
N ALA A 424 -11.13 19.40 2.17
CA ALA A 424 -12.42 19.50 2.85
C ALA A 424 -12.37 18.99 4.31
N THR A 425 -11.43 18.10 4.67
CA THR A 425 -11.22 17.67 6.06
C THR A 425 -10.29 18.59 6.86
N GLY A 426 -9.98 19.78 6.33
CA GLY A 426 -9.13 20.78 7.00
C GLY A 426 -7.63 20.45 6.95
N GLN A 427 -7.21 19.53 6.10
CA GLN A 427 -5.80 19.14 5.99
C GLN A 427 -5.08 20.03 4.97
N LYS A 428 -3.79 20.32 5.25
CA LYS A 428 -2.92 21.01 4.31
C LYS A 428 -2.60 20.06 3.15
N VAL A 429 -2.89 20.48 1.91
CA VAL A 429 -2.70 19.67 0.71
C VAL A 429 -1.78 20.39 -0.25
N THR A 430 -0.77 19.69 -0.77
CA THR A 430 0.15 20.19 -1.79
C THR A 430 0.16 19.25 -2.99
N ILE A 431 0.05 19.78 -4.21
CA ILE A 431 0.23 19.03 -5.46
C ILE A 431 1.48 19.54 -6.17
N PHE A 432 2.44 18.65 -6.41
CA PHE A 432 3.66 18.93 -7.14
C PHE A 432 3.54 18.41 -8.58
N PHE A 433 3.53 19.34 -9.54
CA PHE A 433 3.40 19.04 -10.97
C PHE A 433 4.76 18.94 -11.63
N THR A 434 5.06 17.80 -12.22
CA THR A 434 6.34 17.53 -12.87
C THR A 434 6.12 16.88 -14.23
N PHE A 435 7.04 17.07 -15.16
CA PHE A 435 6.99 16.57 -16.54
C PHE A 435 5.62 16.81 -17.21
N TRP A 436 4.94 15.72 -17.63
CA TRP A 436 3.65 15.81 -18.33
C TRP A 436 2.55 16.43 -17.47
N GLY A 437 2.63 16.27 -16.14
CA GLY A 437 1.69 16.88 -15.19
C GLY A 437 1.59 18.41 -15.28
N LEU A 438 2.63 19.09 -15.79
CA LEU A 438 2.58 20.53 -16.08
C LEU A 438 1.46 20.92 -17.05
N ASN A 439 1.05 20.00 -17.94
CA ASN A 439 -0.03 20.26 -18.89
C ASN A 439 -1.41 20.39 -18.20
N VAL A 440 -1.55 19.83 -17.02
CA VAL A 440 -2.80 19.84 -16.23
C VAL A 440 -3.09 21.24 -15.66
N ILE A 441 -2.04 22.00 -15.37
CA ILE A 441 -2.13 23.37 -14.78
C ILE A 441 -1.90 24.47 -15.79
N LYS A 442 -1.87 24.18 -17.10
CA LYS A 442 -1.81 25.20 -18.14
C LYS A 442 -3.08 26.04 -18.17
N LYS A 443 -2.92 27.31 -18.48
CA LYS A 443 -4.03 28.25 -18.75
C LYS A 443 -4.93 27.75 -19.89
N LEU A 444 -6.19 28.10 -19.86
CA LEU A 444 -7.15 27.71 -20.91
C LEU A 444 -6.84 28.39 -22.25
N HIS A 445 -6.38 29.63 -22.21
CA HIS A 445 -5.92 30.38 -23.37
C HIS A 445 -4.39 30.41 -23.38
N LYS A 446 -3.82 29.94 -24.48
CA LYS A 446 -2.36 29.90 -24.64
C LYS A 446 -1.82 31.34 -24.78
N PRO A 447 -0.98 31.84 -23.87
CA PRO A 447 -0.34 33.13 -24.03
C PRO A 447 0.71 33.08 -25.14
N ASN A 448 1.01 34.23 -25.72
CA ASN A 448 2.07 34.35 -26.70
C ASN A 448 3.39 34.58 -25.96
N VAL A 449 4.23 33.52 -25.86
CA VAL A 449 5.51 33.55 -25.14
C VAL A 449 6.64 33.23 -26.09
N GLU A 450 7.74 33.95 -25.97
CA GLU A 450 8.97 33.65 -26.71
C GLU A 450 9.64 32.40 -26.13
N LYS A 451 9.91 31.44 -27.02
CA LYS A 451 10.58 30.19 -26.70
C LYS A 451 11.74 29.94 -27.63
N ASP A 452 12.74 29.25 -27.14
CA ASP A 452 13.82 28.69 -27.93
C ASP A 452 13.32 27.63 -28.94
N ILE A 453 14.20 27.10 -29.78
CA ILE A 453 13.85 26.14 -30.83
C ILE A 453 13.25 24.89 -30.23
N PHE A 454 13.81 24.35 -29.13
CA PHE A 454 13.34 23.15 -28.46
C PHE A 454 12.00 23.39 -27.76
N GLY A 455 11.83 24.52 -27.08
CA GLY A 455 10.56 24.90 -26.44
C GLY A 455 9.43 25.13 -27.46
N LYS A 456 9.74 25.61 -28.68
CA LYS A 456 8.76 25.69 -29.78
C LYS A 456 8.37 24.30 -30.27
N MET A 457 9.32 23.39 -30.42
CA MET A 457 9.07 22.00 -30.80
C MET A 457 8.19 21.28 -29.78
N PHE A 458 8.55 21.31 -28.51
CA PHE A 458 7.70 20.76 -27.43
C PHE A 458 6.32 21.41 -27.39
N GLY A 459 6.26 22.73 -27.56
CA GLY A 459 5.00 23.48 -27.57
C GLY A 459 4.03 23.11 -28.71
N MET A 460 4.50 22.47 -29.79
CA MET A 460 3.67 21.89 -30.86
C MET A 460 3.20 20.48 -30.51
N MET A 461 4.00 19.72 -29.76
CA MET A 461 3.69 18.32 -29.40
C MET A 461 2.82 18.21 -28.16
N LEU A 462 2.95 19.13 -27.20
CA LEU A 462 2.23 19.12 -25.95
C LEU A 462 0.81 19.68 -26.07
N PRO A 463 -0.14 19.23 -25.22
CA PRO A 463 -1.46 19.84 -25.13
C PRO A 463 -1.34 21.34 -24.86
N SER A 464 -2.08 22.16 -25.63
CA SER A 464 -2.02 23.61 -25.48
C SER A 464 -2.80 24.13 -24.25
N SER A 465 -3.66 23.29 -23.65
CA SER A 465 -4.40 23.58 -22.42
C SER A 465 -4.94 22.28 -21.80
N SER A 466 -5.37 22.34 -20.53
CA SER A 466 -5.99 21.21 -19.82
C SER A 466 -7.21 20.60 -20.55
N ARG A 467 -7.93 21.38 -21.35
CA ARG A 467 -9.08 20.89 -22.15
C ARG A 467 -8.70 19.87 -23.22
N LYS A 468 -7.43 19.80 -23.62
CA LYS A 468 -6.93 18.91 -24.67
C LYS A 468 -6.28 17.63 -24.12
N LEU A 469 -6.35 17.39 -22.82
CA LEU A 469 -5.85 16.17 -22.19
C LEU A 469 -6.62 14.94 -22.70
N LYS A 470 -5.87 13.84 -22.87
CA LYS A 470 -6.37 12.56 -23.38
C LYS A 470 -6.63 11.61 -22.20
N LEU A 471 -7.35 10.52 -22.44
CA LEU A 471 -7.46 9.43 -21.47
C LEU A 471 -6.22 8.54 -21.50
N SER A 472 -5.87 7.95 -20.36
CA SER A 472 -4.79 6.95 -20.23
C SER A 472 -5.07 5.70 -21.08
N LYS A 473 -6.33 5.29 -21.14
CA LYS A 473 -6.82 4.18 -21.96
C LYS A 473 -8.00 4.65 -22.81
N MET A 474 -8.30 3.95 -23.90
CA MET A 474 -9.42 4.27 -24.80
C MET A 474 -9.36 5.70 -25.40
N SER A 475 -8.16 6.20 -25.67
CA SER A 475 -7.98 7.56 -26.22
C SER A 475 -8.60 7.72 -27.62
N MET A 476 -8.64 6.66 -28.44
CA MET A 476 -9.30 6.59 -29.77
C MET A 476 -9.05 7.85 -30.62
N GLY A 477 -7.79 8.28 -30.74
CA GLY A 477 -7.43 9.51 -31.46
C GLY A 477 -7.92 10.81 -30.80
N GLY A 478 -8.23 10.78 -29.49
CA GLY A 478 -8.74 11.94 -28.71
C GLY A 478 -10.26 11.99 -28.59
N ILE A 479 -11.00 11.10 -29.23
CA ILE A 479 -12.47 11.02 -29.11
C ILE A 479 -12.86 10.58 -27.70
N GLY A 480 -12.11 9.66 -27.08
CA GLY A 480 -12.35 9.16 -25.72
C GLY A 480 -12.42 10.27 -24.67
N GLY A 481 -11.50 11.21 -24.71
CA GLY A 481 -11.50 12.37 -23.78
C GLY A 481 -12.72 13.28 -23.97
N LYS A 482 -13.16 13.51 -25.19
CA LYS A 482 -14.39 14.28 -25.47
C LYS A 482 -15.64 13.55 -24.98
N MET A 483 -15.72 12.24 -25.22
CA MET A 483 -16.81 11.40 -24.75
C MET A 483 -16.88 11.36 -23.20
N MET A 484 -15.74 11.21 -22.52
CA MET A 484 -15.69 11.25 -21.06
C MET A 484 -16.22 12.58 -20.52
N ARG A 485 -15.75 13.72 -21.05
CA ARG A 485 -16.23 15.05 -20.65
C ARG A 485 -17.73 15.24 -20.91
N TYR A 486 -18.25 14.71 -22.01
CA TYR A 486 -19.70 14.74 -22.32
C TYR A 486 -20.50 13.92 -21.31
N ILE A 487 -20.02 12.70 -20.97
CA ILE A 487 -20.68 11.84 -19.99
C ILE A 487 -20.66 12.48 -18.59
N MET A 488 -19.52 13.06 -18.19
CA MET A 488 -19.39 13.77 -16.92
C MET A 488 -20.42 14.91 -16.81
N ASN A 489 -20.48 15.75 -17.84
CA ASN A 489 -21.45 16.86 -17.88
C ASN A 489 -22.90 16.35 -17.79
N ARG A 490 -23.25 15.30 -18.55
CA ARG A 490 -24.60 14.72 -18.52
C ARG A 490 -24.96 14.10 -17.16
N LYS A 491 -23.95 13.61 -16.41
CA LYS A 491 -24.13 13.01 -15.07
C LYS A 491 -23.96 14.00 -13.93
N GLY A 492 -23.75 15.28 -14.20
CA GLY A 492 -23.54 16.31 -13.17
C GLY A 492 -22.20 16.15 -12.42
N ILE A 493 -21.22 15.50 -13.05
CA ILE A 493 -19.86 15.36 -12.49
C ILE A 493 -19.05 16.59 -12.90
N ASP A 494 -18.37 17.21 -11.93
CA ASP A 494 -17.53 18.38 -12.15
C ASP A 494 -16.43 18.14 -13.19
N SER A 495 -16.18 19.12 -14.04
CA SER A 495 -15.08 19.07 -15.00
C SER A 495 -13.72 19.16 -14.28
N LEU A 496 -12.65 18.74 -14.97
CA LEU A 496 -11.30 18.89 -14.45
C LEU A 496 -11.00 20.35 -14.06
N GLU A 497 -11.43 21.28 -14.88
CA GLU A 497 -11.22 22.70 -14.67
C GLU A 497 -11.98 23.21 -13.44
N SER A 498 -13.20 22.71 -13.21
CA SER A 498 -14.00 23.02 -12.01
C SER A 498 -13.35 22.44 -10.74
N LEU A 499 -12.95 21.16 -10.75
CA LEU A 499 -12.28 20.53 -9.63
C LEU A 499 -10.95 21.17 -9.29
N ARG A 500 -10.20 21.62 -10.30
CA ARG A 500 -8.94 22.35 -10.14
C ARG A 500 -9.16 23.71 -9.47
N GLN A 501 -10.18 24.44 -9.91
CA GLN A 501 -10.55 25.73 -9.33
C GLN A 501 -11.01 25.57 -7.88
N GLN A 502 -11.82 24.56 -7.59
CA GLN A 502 -12.24 24.22 -6.23
C GLN A 502 -11.04 23.89 -5.33
N ALA A 503 -10.02 23.19 -5.87
CA ALA A 503 -8.82 22.87 -5.12
C ALA A 503 -8.05 24.14 -4.70
N LEU A 504 -7.90 25.11 -5.60
CA LEU A 504 -7.31 26.42 -5.28
C LEU A 504 -8.13 27.18 -4.23
N GLU A 505 -9.44 27.23 -4.39
CA GLU A 505 -10.37 27.87 -3.43
C GLU A 505 -10.34 27.19 -2.04
N ASN A 506 -10.08 25.89 -1.99
CA ASN A 506 -9.91 25.11 -0.76
C ASN A 506 -8.50 25.21 -0.16
N GLY A 507 -7.61 26.04 -0.73
CA GLY A 507 -6.25 26.27 -0.22
C GLY A 507 -5.26 25.16 -0.54
N VAL A 508 -5.50 24.36 -1.58
CA VAL A 508 -4.51 23.38 -2.08
C VAL A 508 -3.37 24.13 -2.76
N GLU A 509 -2.15 23.88 -2.29
CA GLU A 509 -0.94 24.48 -2.84
C GLU A 509 -0.52 23.77 -4.13
N PHE A 510 -0.32 24.52 -5.21
CA PHE A 510 0.16 24.00 -6.49
C PHE A 510 1.61 24.42 -6.70
N ILE A 511 2.50 23.44 -6.90
CA ILE A 511 3.93 23.67 -7.15
C ILE A 511 4.30 23.08 -8.52
N ALA A 512 4.85 23.90 -9.41
CA ALA A 512 5.41 23.46 -10.68
C ALA A 512 6.91 23.20 -10.56
N CYS A 513 7.38 22.05 -11.05
CA CYS A 513 8.79 21.70 -11.04
C CYS A 513 9.61 22.54 -12.02
N GLN A 514 10.53 23.36 -11.52
CA GLN A 514 11.40 24.23 -12.34
C GLN A 514 12.18 23.42 -13.38
N MET A 515 12.85 22.33 -12.98
CA MET A 515 13.62 21.49 -13.89
C MET A 515 12.75 20.94 -15.04
N SER A 516 11.55 20.50 -14.75
CA SER A 516 10.64 19.96 -15.77
C SER A 516 10.12 21.06 -16.70
N MET A 517 9.92 22.28 -16.19
CA MET A 517 9.57 23.45 -17.01
C MET A 517 10.69 23.75 -18.00
N ASP A 518 11.95 23.76 -17.54
CA ASP A 518 13.12 24.06 -18.36
C ASP A 518 13.33 23.00 -19.45
N VAL A 519 13.26 21.71 -19.08
CA VAL A 519 13.42 20.58 -20.02
C VAL A 519 12.32 20.56 -21.08
N MET A 520 11.07 20.82 -20.70
CA MET A 520 9.93 20.76 -21.61
C MET A 520 9.62 22.11 -22.29
N GLY A 521 10.38 23.15 -22.01
CA GLY A 521 10.19 24.49 -22.57
C GLY A 521 8.83 25.10 -22.20
N VAL A 522 8.29 24.78 -21.01
CA VAL A 522 7.08 25.39 -20.47
C VAL A 522 7.46 26.64 -19.70
N LYS A 523 6.84 27.76 -20.03
CA LYS A 523 7.09 29.05 -19.36
C LYS A 523 6.05 29.29 -18.27
N GLN A 524 6.43 30.04 -17.24
CA GLN A 524 5.55 30.35 -16.10
C GLN A 524 4.25 31.03 -16.56
N GLU A 525 4.31 31.90 -17.56
CA GLU A 525 3.18 32.62 -18.12
C GLU A 525 2.13 31.68 -18.75
N GLU A 526 2.53 30.45 -19.12
CA GLU A 526 1.62 29.43 -19.65
C GLU A 526 0.82 28.71 -18.55
N LEU A 527 1.26 28.80 -17.29
CA LEU A 527 0.65 28.17 -16.13
C LEU A 527 -0.37 29.10 -15.47
N LEU A 528 -1.23 28.54 -14.60
CA LEU A 528 -2.13 29.34 -13.77
C LEU A 528 -1.36 30.30 -12.88
N ASP A 529 -1.96 31.45 -12.57
CA ASP A 529 -1.27 32.52 -11.82
C ASP A 529 -1.00 32.14 -10.35
N GLU A 530 -1.82 31.24 -9.81
CA GLU A 530 -1.73 30.74 -8.43
C GLU A 530 -0.66 29.65 -8.24
N VAL A 531 0.01 29.22 -9.31
CA VAL A 531 1.05 28.17 -9.24
C VAL A 531 2.36 28.76 -8.78
N THR A 532 2.95 28.19 -7.73
CA THR A 532 4.30 28.50 -7.29
C THR A 532 5.32 27.63 -8.03
N ILE A 533 6.50 28.17 -8.28
CA ILE A 533 7.60 27.41 -8.89
C ILE A 533 8.49 26.86 -7.76
N GLY A 534 8.83 25.59 -7.83
CA GLY A 534 9.68 24.96 -6.84
C GLY A 534 10.50 23.80 -7.41
N GLY A 535 11.52 23.40 -6.68
CA GLY A 535 12.33 22.21 -6.97
C GLY A 535 11.95 21.02 -6.09
N VAL A 536 12.73 19.95 -6.23
CA VAL A 536 12.58 18.72 -5.43
C VAL A 536 12.68 19.03 -3.93
N ALA A 537 13.58 19.93 -3.51
CA ALA A 537 13.73 20.31 -2.10
C ALA A 537 12.46 20.93 -1.51
N THR A 538 11.79 21.81 -2.27
CA THR A 538 10.50 22.41 -1.88
C THR A 538 9.42 21.34 -1.72
N TYR A 539 9.38 20.34 -2.62
CA TYR A 539 8.46 19.23 -2.49
C TYR A 539 8.78 18.35 -1.27
N MET A 540 10.05 18.01 -1.04
CA MET A 540 10.47 17.15 0.07
C MET A 540 10.13 17.78 1.44
N GLU A 541 10.30 19.09 1.59
CA GLU A 541 9.87 19.82 2.79
C GLU A 541 8.36 19.64 3.07
N ARG A 542 7.54 19.67 2.03
CA ARG A 542 6.09 19.43 2.15
C ARG A 542 5.79 17.96 2.44
N ALA A 543 6.53 17.05 1.81
CA ALA A 543 6.36 15.60 1.96
C ALA A 543 6.76 15.10 3.35
N ASP A 544 7.80 15.67 3.97
CA ASP A 544 8.22 15.34 5.33
C ASP A 544 7.17 15.70 6.37
N ASN A 545 6.40 16.76 6.10
CA ASN A 545 5.29 17.22 6.94
C ASN A 545 3.94 16.59 6.53
N ALA A 546 3.94 15.60 5.66
CA ALA A 546 2.74 14.92 5.18
C ALA A 546 2.70 13.46 5.67
N ASN A 547 1.51 12.96 5.95
CA ASN A 547 1.30 11.55 6.31
C ASN A 547 0.81 10.69 5.13
N ILE A 548 0.48 11.30 4.01
CA ILE A 548 0.19 10.63 2.74
C ILE A 548 0.97 11.34 1.63
N ASN A 549 1.73 10.57 0.89
CA ASN A 549 2.47 11.01 -0.29
C ASN A 549 2.09 10.07 -1.44
N LEU A 550 1.42 10.59 -2.48
CA LEU A 550 0.98 9.80 -3.63
C LEU A 550 1.65 10.30 -4.91
N PHE A 551 2.04 9.35 -5.76
CA PHE A 551 2.56 9.59 -7.10
C PHE A 551 1.52 9.13 -8.14
N ILE A 552 1.06 10.03 -9.03
CA ILE A 552 -0.03 9.80 -9.98
C ILE A 552 0.38 10.13 -11.42
#